data_028a16480d5f5428ac8ffc6dd554c1df
#
_entry.id   028a16480d5f5428ac8ffc6dd554c1df
#
_cell.length_a   1.000
_cell.length_b   1.000
_cell.length_c   1.000
_cell.angle_alpha   90.00
_cell.angle_beta   90.00
_cell.angle_gamma   90.00
#
_symmetry.space_group_name_H-M   'P 1'
#
loop_
_entity.id
_entity.type
_entity.pdbx_description
1 polymer ?
#
loop_
_entity_poly.entity_id
_entity_poly.type
_entity_poly.pdbx_seq_one_letter_code
_entity_poly.pdbx_strand_id
1 'polypeptide(L)'
;MSKSSCIKMEQNRRRRNDSRLIVTNMAAGDKVDDLNIKASEMNVSETKLGGDVRQILGFKGASTEDVPVWKIHIQLTKPGTWVPLIWGVMCGAAASGHYEWNLDNIGKALLCMTMSGPFLTGYTQTINDWYDREIDAINEPYRPIPSGAISETAVKAQIAVLLLGGLACGWQLDQWCEHDFPVIFLLTVFGSWVSYIYSAPPLKLKAEGWKGCYALGSSYIALPWWAGMATFGQLTPDVMVLTVLYSIAGLGIAIVNDFKSIEGDRALGLQSLPVAFGVEKAKWITVGTIDATQLFVAFYLRGIGEDFYSNVLFCLIAPQIFAQFKFFLPDPIKNDVKYQAAAQPFLVFGLLATGLAWGHHVNMLAA
;
A
#
# COMPACT_ATOMS: atom_id res chain seq x y z
N MET A 1 35.95 -47.32 -23.48
CA MET A 1 34.85 -47.41 -22.47
C MET A 1 33.63 -48.03 -23.15
N SER A 2 33.13 -49.14 -22.60
CA SER A 2 32.03 -49.90 -23.17
C SER A 2 30.69 -49.15 -23.07
N LYS A 3 29.81 -49.24 -24.10
CA LYS A 3 28.47 -48.68 -24.07
C LYS A 3 27.65 -49.06 -22.81
N SER A 4 27.95 -50.20 -22.22
CA SER A 4 27.33 -50.71 -20.98
C SER A 4 27.69 -49.84 -19.75
N SER A 5 28.89 -49.25 -19.68
CA SER A 5 29.30 -48.38 -18.57
C SER A 5 28.61 -47.02 -18.62
N CYS A 6 28.34 -46.51 -19.81
CA CYS A 6 27.64 -45.23 -20.01
C CYS A 6 26.18 -45.33 -19.59
N ILE A 7 25.49 -46.43 -19.95
CA ILE A 7 24.08 -46.65 -19.56
C ILE A 7 23.94 -46.83 -18.05
N LYS A 8 24.86 -47.49 -17.36
CA LYS A 8 24.84 -47.62 -15.89
C LYS A 8 25.06 -46.27 -15.16
N MET A 9 25.95 -45.41 -15.71
CA MET A 9 26.12 -44.08 -15.18
C MET A 9 24.90 -43.19 -15.30
N GLU A 10 24.20 -43.28 -16.42
CA GLU A 10 23.00 -42.49 -16.70
C GLU A 10 21.80 -42.96 -15.87
N GLN A 11 21.64 -44.26 -15.66
CA GLN A 11 20.63 -44.82 -14.75
C GLN A 11 20.88 -44.46 -13.28
N ASN A 12 22.15 -44.46 -12.83
CA ASN A 12 22.51 -44.04 -11.49
C ASN A 12 22.34 -42.53 -11.28
N ARG A 13 22.51 -41.71 -12.32
CA ARG A 13 22.26 -40.26 -12.26
C ARG A 13 20.77 -39.96 -12.17
N ARG A 14 19.91 -40.69 -12.90
CA ARG A 14 18.42 -40.57 -12.79
C ARG A 14 17.94 -41.00 -11.41
N ARG A 15 18.39 -42.13 -10.88
CA ARG A 15 18.01 -42.58 -9.52
C ARG A 15 18.44 -41.60 -8.42
N ARG A 16 19.59 -40.91 -8.56
CA ARG A 16 20.04 -39.87 -7.62
C ARG A 16 19.19 -38.59 -7.71
N ASN A 17 18.72 -38.23 -8.90
CA ASN A 17 17.82 -37.09 -9.07
C ASN A 17 16.43 -37.40 -8.54
N ASP A 18 15.88 -38.58 -8.79
CA ASP A 18 14.58 -38.99 -8.27
C ASP A 18 14.57 -39.08 -6.74
N SER A 19 15.63 -39.63 -6.12
CA SER A 19 15.74 -39.67 -4.67
C SER A 19 15.92 -38.26 -4.05
N ARG A 20 16.58 -37.32 -4.73
CA ARG A 20 16.65 -35.91 -4.25
C ARG A 20 15.30 -35.19 -4.39
N LEU A 21 14.54 -35.44 -5.44
CA LEU A 21 13.18 -34.91 -5.62
C LEU A 21 12.21 -35.47 -4.57
N ILE A 22 12.31 -36.76 -4.25
CA ILE A 22 11.49 -37.40 -3.22
C ILE A 22 11.83 -36.85 -1.81
N VAL A 23 13.12 -36.68 -1.49
CA VAL A 23 13.54 -36.12 -0.19
C VAL A 23 13.20 -34.64 -0.08
N THR A 24 13.24 -33.86 -1.16
CA THR A 24 12.82 -32.45 -1.17
C THR A 24 11.31 -32.31 -1.03
N ASN A 25 10.55 -33.20 -1.65
CA ASN A 25 9.08 -33.21 -1.54
C ASN A 25 8.61 -33.72 -0.17
N MET A 26 9.29 -34.70 0.45
CA MET A 26 9.00 -35.12 1.82
C MET A 26 9.33 -34.02 2.84
N ALA A 27 10.47 -33.35 2.72
CA ALA A 27 10.84 -32.26 3.61
C ALA A 27 9.96 -31.00 3.43
N ALA A 28 9.35 -30.81 2.27
CA ALA A 28 8.35 -29.77 2.05
C ALA A 28 6.99 -30.14 2.63
N GLY A 29 6.57 -31.42 2.52
CA GLY A 29 5.34 -31.91 3.12
C GLY A 29 5.34 -31.82 4.66
N ASP A 30 6.40 -32.29 5.31
CA ASP A 30 6.53 -32.23 6.76
C ASP A 30 6.54 -30.79 7.31
N LYS A 31 7.13 -29.83 6.57
CA LYS A 31 7.10 -28.40 6.94
C LYS A 31 5.72 -27.77 6.73
N VAL A 32 4.98 -28.21 5.72
CA VAL A 32 3.61 -27.71 5.47
C VAL A 32 2.65 -28.22 6.55
N ASP A 33 2.80 -29.48 6.97
CA ASP A 33 1.99 -30.05 8.04
C ASP A 33 2.29 -29.42 9.40
N ASP A 34 3.56 -29.16 9.75
CA ASP A 34 3.97 -28.44 10.96
C ASP A 34 3.49 -26.97 10.97
N LEU A 35 3.46 -26.29 9.82
CA LEU A 35 2.94 -24.94 9.68
C LEU A 35 1.42 -24.91 9.80
N ASN A 36 0.73 -25.91 9.27
CA ASN A 36 -0.72 -26.04 9.38
C ASN A 36 -1.16 -26.38 10.82
N ILE A 37 -0.41 -27.22 11.54
CA ILE A 37 -0.66 -27.54 12.94
C ILE A 37 -0.45 -26.30 13.82
N LYS A 38 0.63 -25.55 13.65
CA LYS A 38 0.87 -24.28 14.36
C LYS A 38 -0.16 -23.19 14.03
N ALA A 39 -0.62 -23.12 12.78
CA ALA A 39 -1.68 -22.20 12.39
C ALA A 39 -3.04 -22.57 13.00
N SER A 40 -3.34 -23.88 13.15
CA SER A 40 -4.58 -24.34 13.79
C SER A 40 -4.56 -24.13 15.31
N GLU A 41 -3.41 -24.30 15.97
CA GLU A 41 -3.26 -24.08 17.42
C GLU A 41 -3.32 -22.60 17.83
N MET A 42 -2.89 -21.67 16.98
CA MET A 42 -3.02 -20.22 17.20
C MET A 42 -4.45 -19.69 17.01
N ASN A 43 -5.33 -20.44 16.35
CA ASN A 43 -6.69 -20.01 15.99
C ASN A 43 -7.78 -20.31 17.05
N VAL A 44 -7.46 -20.97 18.18
CA VAL A 44 -8.49 -21.46 19.14
C VAL A 44 -8.88 -20.44 20.22
N SER A 45 -8.25 -19.27 20.34
CA SER A 45 -8.49 -18.35 21.48
C SER A 45 -8.94 -16.92 21.16
N GLU A 46 -9.25 -16.56 19.92
CA GLU A 46 -9.77 -15.21 19.62
C GLU A 46 -11.30 -15.21 19.48
N THR A 47 -11.97 -14.49 20.37
CA THR A 47 -13.41 -14.30 20.45
C THR A 47 -14.06 -13.92 19.12
N LYS A 48 -15.19 -14.55 18.78
CA LYS A 48 -15.98 -14.36 17.53
C LYS A 48 -16.25 -12.90 17.12
N LEU A 49 -16.27 -11.96 18.06
CA LEU A 49 -16.54 -10.54 17.79
C LEU A 49 -15.36 -9.82 17.12
N GLY A 50 -14.11 -10.20 17.42
CA GLY A 50 -12.91 -9.62 16.77
C GLY A 50 -12.67 -10.17 15.36
N GLY A 51 -13.13 -11.39 15.06
CA GLY A 51 -12.99 -12.02 13.75
C GLY A 51 -13.75 -11.28 12.64
N ASP A 52 -14.99 -10.86 12.90
CA ASP A 52 -15.86 -10.20 11.92
C ASP A 52 -15.29 -8.85 11.44
N VAL A 53 -14.77 -8.03 12.35
CA VAL A 53 -14.19 -6.72 12.01
C VAL A 53 -12.86 -6.89 11.26
N ARG A 54 -11.99 -7.80 11.71
CA ARG A 54 -10.71 -8.09 11.04
C ARG A 54 -10.94 -8.60 9.61
N GLN A 55 -11.96 -9.44 9.42
CA GLN A 55 -12.33 -9.99 8.13
C GLN A 55 -12.82 -8.90 7.16
N ILE A 56 -13.71 -8.01 7.60
CA ILE A 56 -14.22 -6.90 6.78
C ILE A 56 -13.08 -5.96 6.39
N LEU A 57 -12.15 -5.68 7.30
CA LEU A 57 -11.01 -4.80 7.05
C LEU A 57 -9.92 -5.45 6.17
N GLY A 58 -10.00 -6.76 5.89
CA GLY A 58 -9.05 -7.48 5.03
C GLY A 58 -7.73 -7.83 5.74
N PHE A 59 -7.71 -7.93 7.06
CA PHE A 59 -6.51 -8.34 7.80
C PHE A 59 -6.25 -9.85 7.65
N LYS A 60 -4.97 -10.23 7.75
CA LYS A 60 -4.52 -11.62 7.66
C LYS A 60 -5.19 -12.52 8.72
N GLY A 61 -5.45 -13.77 8.35
CA GLY A 61 -6.02 -14.78 9.25
C GLY A 61 -7.54 -14.74 9.39
N ALA A 62 -8.26 -13.97 8.58
CA ALA A 62 -9.73 -13.97 8.58
C ALA A 62 -10.27 -15.10 7.68
N SER A 63 -11.10 -16.01 8.24
CA SER A 63 -11.80 -17.05 7.47
C SER A 63 -12.95 -16.47 6.66
N THR A 64 -13.27 -17.10 5.51
CA THR A 64 -14.42 -16.78 4.67
C THR A 64 -15.58 -17.76 4.83
N GLU A 65 -15.46 -18.74 5.71
CA GLU A 65 -16.53 -19.71 5.99
C GLU A 65 -17.75 -18.99 6.58
N ASP A 66 -18.94 -19.29 6.05
CA ASP A 66 -20.24 -18.73 6.47
C ASP A 66 -20.39 -17.19 6.36
N VAL A 67 -19.56 -16.52 5.54
CA VAL A 67 -19.64 -15.08 5.37
C VAL A 67 -20.63 -14.72 4.25
N PRO A 68 -21.56 -13.77 4.49
CA PRO A 68 -22.45 -13.29 3.45
C PRO A 68 -21.69 -12.68 2.26
N VAL A 69 -22.15 -12.95 1.04
CA VAL A 69 -21.48 -12.54 -0.22
C VAL A 69 -21.14 -11.04 -0.26
N TRP A 70 -22.03 -10.17 0.21
CA TRP A 70 -21.76 -8.72 0.24
C TRP A 70 -20.57 -8.34 1.14
N LYS A 71 -20.37 -9.07 2.26
CA LYS A 71 -19.19 -8.87 3.12
C LYS A 71 -17.89 -9.30 2.41
N ILE A 72 -17.94 -10.36 1.60
CA ILE A 72 -16.81 -10.83 0.79
C ILE A 72 -16.41 -9.74 -0.21
N HIS A 73 -17.38 -9.12 -0.88
CA HIS A 73 -17.14 -8.00 -1.79
C HIS A 73 -16.44 -6.82 -1.07
N ILE A 74 -16.88 -6.46 0.12
CA ILE A 74 -16.24 -5.41 0.92
C ILE A 74 -14.83 -5.84 1.35
N GLN A 75 -14.65 -7.08 1.79
CA GLN A 75 -13.35 -7.63 2.21
C GLN A 75 -12.31 -7.53 1.10
N LEU A 76 -12.67 -7.81 -0.15
CA LEU A 76 -11.77 -7.68 -1.30
C LEU A 76 -11.29 -6.24 -1.54
N THR A 77 -12.07 -5.24 -1.15
CA THR A 77 -11.67 -3.82 -1.26
C THR A 77 -10.74 -3.37 -0.13
N LYS A 78 -10.56 -4.21 0.92
CA LYS A 78 -9.71 -3.94 2.10
C LYS A 78 -9.92 -2.54 2.68
N PRO A 79 -11.05 -2.23 3.31
CA PRO A 79 -11.42 -0.87 3.77
C PRO A 79 -10.37 -0.18 4.65
N GLY A 80 -9.57 -0.94 5.38
CA GLY A 80 -8.46 -0.39 6.16
C GLY A 80 -7.43 0.36 5.31
N THR A 81 -7.33 0.04 4.02
CA THR A 81 -6.41 0.69 3.08
C THR A 81 -6.99 1.97 2.46
N TRP A 82 -8.28 2.29 2.66
CA TRP A 82 -8.89 3.52 2.14
C TRP A 82 -8.47 4.75 2.94
N VAL A 83 -8.23 4.56 4.25
CA VAL A 83 -7.95 5.66 5.19
C VAL A 83 -6.79 6.56 4.75
N PRO A 84 -5.62 6.05 4.35
CA PRO A 84 -4.53 6.89 3.89
C PRO A 84 -4.88 7.74 2.66
N LEU A 85 -5.69 7.21 1.73
CA LEU A 85 -6.07 7.94 0.52
C LEU A 85 -7.13 9.01 0.81
N ILE A 86 -8.10 8.70 1.67
CA ILE A 86 -9.06 9.69 2.18
C ILE A 86 -8.30 10.83 2.87
N TRP A 87 -7.29 10.50 3.68
CA TRP A 87 -6.42 11.48 4.33
C TRP A 87 -5.63 12.32 3.32
N GLY A 88 -5.12 11.69 2.26
CA GLY A 88 -4.45 12.40 1.16
C GLY A 88 -5.34 13.43 0.47
N VAL A 89 -6.62 13.11 0.25
CA VAL A 89 -7.62 14.06 -0.27
C VAL A 89 -7.78 15.25 0.68
N MET A 90 -7.85 15.01 2.00
CA MET A 90 -7.93 16.10 2.99
C MET A 90 -6.68 16.98 2.96
N CYS A 91 -5.49 16.40 2.85
CA CYS A 91 -4.25 17.16 2.70
C CYS A 91 -4.23 18.00 1.44
N GLY A 92 -4.74 17.47 0.32
CA GLY A 92 -4.89 18.19 -0.94
C GLY A 92 -5.89 19.34 -0.84
N ALA A 93 -7.05 19.11 -0.23
CA ALA A 93 -8.04 20.14 0.03
C ALA A 93 -7.47 21.27 0.90
N ALA A 94 -6.71 20.93 1.94
CA ALA A 94 -6.00 21.92 2.76
C ALA A 94 -4.97 22.70 1.95
N ALA A 95 -4.23 22.02 1.07
CA ALA A 95 -3.20 22.65 0.23
C ALA A 95 -3.77 23.59 -0.84
N SER A 96 -5.04 23.44 -1.23
CA SER A 96 -5.68 24.37 -2.17
C SER A 96 -5.78 25.79 -1.62
N GLY A 97 -5.87 25.95 -0.29
CA GLY A 97 -6.14 27.22 0.38
C GLY A 97 -7.57 27.75 0.25
N HIS A 98 -8.43 27.05 -0.54
CA HIS A 98 -9.77 27.52 -0.90
C HIS A 98 -10.90 26.65 -0.32
N TYR A 99 -10.58 25.65 0.51
CA TYR A 99 -11.60 24.82 1.15
C TYR A 99 -12.36 25.62 2.21
N GLU A 100 -13.66 25.71 2.04
CA GLU A 100 -14.59 26.32 3.01
C GLU A 100 -15.54 25.29 3.59
N TRP A 101 -15.96 25.48 4.84
CA TRP A 101 -16.93 24.60 5.50
C TRP A 101 -18.37 24.94 5.09
N ASN A 102 -18.73 24.64 3.84
CA ASN A 102 -20.09 24.75 3.31
C ASN A 102 -20.55 23.39 2.72
N LEU A 103 -21.84 23.24 2.48
CA LEU A 103 -22.41 21.96 2.02
C LEU A 103 -21.90 21.55 0.64
N ASP A 104 -21.60 22.49 -0.24
CA ASP A 104 -21.06 22.22 -1.57
C ASP A 104 -19.67 21.62 -1.48
N ASN A 105 -18.77 22.26 -0.76
CA ASN A 105 -17.40 21.77 -0.56
C ASN A 105 -17.36 20.44 0.21
N ILE A 106 -18.23 20.27 1.21
CA ILE A 106 -18.35 18.99 1.91
C ILE A 106 -18.80 17.89 0.93
N GLY A 107 -19.77 18.17 0.05
CA GLY A 107 -20.22 17.23 -0.97
C GLY A 107 -19.11 16.84 -1.95
N LYS A 108 -18.36 17.83 -2.48
CA LYS A 108 -17.20 17.61 -3.34
C LYS A 108 -16.12 16.80 -2.64
N ALA A 109 -15.80 17.12 -1.38
CA ALA A 109 -14.82 16.38 -0.59
C ALA A 109 -15.25 14.92 -0.39
N LEU A 110 -16.48 14.65 0.00
CA LEU A 110 -17.00 13.31 0.19
C LEU A 110 -17.01 12.50 -1.11
N LEU A 111 -17.33 13.11 -2.25
CA LEU A 111 -17.26 12.44 -3.55
C LEU A 111 -15.81 12.11 -3.92
N CYS A 112 -14.87 13.04 -3.71
CA CYS A 112 -13.44 12.82 -3.96
C CYS A 112 -12.86 11.72 -3.04
N MET A 113 -13.24 11.69 -1.76
CA MET A 113 -12.86 10.63 -0.82
C MET A 113 -13.44 9.28 -1.21
N THR A 114 -14.70 9.25 -1.69
CA THR A 114 -15.37 8.03 -2.18
C THR A 114 -14.69 7.51 -3.45
N MET A 115 -14.33 8.40 -4.35
CA MET A 115 -13.54 8.06 -5.53
C MET A 115 -12.21 7.44 -5.15
N SER A 116 -11.42 8.10 -4.29
CA SER A 116 -10.06 7.69 -3.96
C SER A 116 -10.00 6.45 -3.07
N GLY A 117 -10.85 6.35 -2.04
CA GLY A 117 -10.91 5.23 -1.10
C GLY A 117 -11.70 4.04 -1.66
N PRO A 118 -13.03 4.00 -1.49
CA PRO A 118 -13.86 2.85 -1.88
C PRO A 118 -13.67 2.38 -3.32
N PHE A 119 -13.68 3.30 -4.30
CA PHE A 119 -13.60 2.91 -5.70
C PHE A 119 -12.17 2.60 -6.15
N LEU A 120 -11.25 3.56 -6.15
CA LEU A 120 -9.92 3.36 -6.74
C LEU A 120 -9.02 2.47 -5.89
N THR A 121 -9.02 2.65 -4.56
CA THR A 121 -8.28 1.72 -3.70
C THR A 121 -8.93 0.36 -3.67
N GLY A 122 -10.26 0.27 -3.63
CA GLY A 122 -10.99 -0.98 -3.76
C GLY A 122 -10.66 -1.71 -5.06
N TYR A 123 -10.60 -1.00 -6.19
CA TYR A 123 -10.13 -1.52 -7.47
C TYR A 123 -8.69 -2.04 -7.36
N THR A 124 -7.78 -1.25 -6.82
CA THR A 124 -6.37 -1.63 -6.64
C THR A 124 -6.22 -2.90 -5.82
N GLN A 125 -6.95 -3.02 -4.71
CA GLN A 125 -6.88 -4.20 -3.83
C GLN A 125 -7.50 -5.43 -4.50
N THR A 126 -8.65 -5.27 -5.16
CA THR A 126 -9.33 -6.39 -5.83
C THR A 126 -8.50 -6.93 -7.00
N ILE A 127 -7.89 -6.05 -7.82
CA ILE A 127 -7.04 -6.47 -8.92
C ILE A 127 -5.73 -7.09 -8.43
N ASN A 128 -5.20 -6.61 -7.30
CA ASN A 128 -4.03 -7.19 -6.65
C ASN A 128 -4.31 -8.64 -6.23
N ASP A 129 -5.40 -8.89 -5.50
CA ASP A 129 -5.79 -10.24 -5.08
C ASP A 129 -6.13 -11.15 -6.27
N TRP A 130 -6.66 -10.60 -7.38
CA TRP A 130 -6.91 -11.35 -8.60
C TRP A 130 -5.61 -11.87 -9.23
N TYR A 131 -4.58 -11.04 -9.35
CA TYR A 131 -3.30 -11.43 -9.93
C TYR A 131 -2.42 -12.25 -8.99
N ASP A 132 -2.71 -12.22 -7.68
CA ASP A 132 -1.99 -13.00 -6.67
C ASP A 132 -2.68 -14.32 -6.31
N ARG A 133 -3.86 -14.64 -6.85
CA ARG A 133 -4.69 -15.78 -6.45
C ARG A 133 -3.96 -17.12 -6.43
N GLU A 134 -2.99 -17.33 -7.32
CA GLU A 134 -2.20 -18.57 -7.38
C GLU A 134 -1.16 -18.65 -6.26
N ILE A 135 -0.54 -17.53 -5.93
CA ILE A 135 0.39 -17.40 -4.80
C ILE A 135 -0.37 -17.45 -3.48
N ASP A 136 -1.50 -16.76 -3.42
CA ASP A 136 -2.38 -16.74 -2.24
C ASP A 136 -2.98 -18.13 -1.96
N ALA A 137 -3.22 -18.96 -2.98
CA ALA A 137 -3.67 -20.33 -2.79
C ALA A 137 -2.66 -21.19 -1.99
N ILE A 138 -1.39 -20.84 -2.03
CA ILE A 138 -0.32 -21.51 -1.27
C ILE A 138 -0.14 -20.86 0.10
N ASN A 139 -0.07 -19.53 0.15
CA ASN A 139 0.32 -18.80 1.35
C ASN A 139 -0.86 -18.45 2.26
N GLU A 140 -2.03 -18.17 1.68
CA GLU A 140 -3.23 -17.68 2.38
C GLU A 140 -4.50 -18.29 1.74
N PRO A 141 -4.65 -19.66 1.76
CA PRO A 141 -5.74 -20.38 1.07
C PRO A 141 -7.14 -20.00 1.58
N TYR A 142 -7.22 -19.38 2.74
CA TYR A 142 -8.46 -18.88 3.34
C TYR A 142 -8.97 -17.56 2.75
N ARG A 143 -8.19 -16.88 1.89
CA ARG A 143 -8.65 -15.65 1.21
C ARG A 143 -9.83 -15.92 0.28
N PRO A 144 -10.70 -14.91 0.03
CA PRO A 144 -11.94 -15.10 -0.74
C PRO A 144 -11.76 -15.75 -2.12
N ILE A 145 -10.75 -15.36 -2.87
CA ILE A 145 -10.53 -15.87 -4.23
C ILE A 145 -9.96 -17.29 -4.21
N PRO A 146 -8.85 -17.59 -3.51
CA PRO A 146 -8.31 -18.95 -3.43
C PRO A 146 -9.26 -19.97 -2.80
N SER A 147 -10.02 -19.57 -1.77
CA SER A 147 -10.98 -20.46 -1.10
C SER A 147 -12.21 -20.79 -1.93
N GLY A 148 -12.43 -20.10 -3.08
CA GLY A 148 -13.62 -20.26 -3.90
C GLY A 148 -14.88 -19.62 -3.28
N ALA A 149 -14.75 -18.80 -2.22
CA ALA A 149 -15.88 -18.11 -1.59
C ALA A 149 -16.55 -17.07 -2.51
N ILE A 150 -15.87 -16.68 -3.58
CA ILE A 150 -16.39 -15.79 -4.62
C ILE A 150 -16.01 -16.32 -6.00
N SER A 151 -16.95 -16.25 -6.96
CA SER A 151 -16.67 -16.70 -8.33
C SER A 151 -15.77 -15.73 -9.09
N GLU A 152 -14.98 -16.25 -10.04
CA GLU A 152 -14.15 -15.42 -10.93
C GLU A 152 -14.95 -14.34 -11.66
N THR A 153 -16.16 -14.67 -12.11
CA THR A 153 -17.04 -13.73 -12.79
C THR A 153 -17.44 -12.58 -11.88
N ALA A 154 -17.75 -12.86 -10.60
CA ALA A 154 -18.09 -11.84 -9.62
C ALA A 154 -16.89 -10.94 -9.30
N VAL A 155 -15.66 -11.49 -9.20
CA VAL A 155 -14.44 -10.69 -9.02
C VAL A 155 -14.20 -9.76 -10.21
N LYS A 156 -14.29 -10.28 -11.45
CA LYS A 156 -14.12 -9.47 -12.67
C LYS A 156 -15.19 -8.38 -12.79
N ALA A 157 -16.43 -8.70 -12.44
CA ALA A 157 -17.52 -7.72 -12.38
C ALA A 157 -17.24 -6.64 -11.33
N GLN A 158 -16.76 -7.02 -10.14
CA GLN A 158 -16.38 -6.06 -9.09
C GLN A 158 -15.25 -5.13 -9.55
N ILE A 159 -14.20 -5.67 -10.18
CA ILE A 159 -13.12 -4.86 -10.75
C ILE A 159 -13.67 -3.82 -11.73
N ALA A 160 -14.57 -4.23 -12.64
CA ALA A 160 -15.17 -3.33 -13.61
C ALA A 160 -16.06 -2.26 -12.94
N VAL A 161 -16.89 -2.64 -11.98
CA VAL A 161 -17.77 -1.70 -11.24
C VAL A 161 -16.95 -0.68 -10.46
N LEU A 162 -15.89 -1.11 -9.76
CA LEU A 162 -15.05 -0.21 -8.99
C LEU A 162 -14.27 0.76 -9.90
N LEU A 163 -13.74 0.28 -11.02
CA LEU A 163 -13.06 1.12 -12.01
C LEU A 163 -14.02 2.15 -12.62
N LEU A 164 -15.15 1.69 -13.16
CA LEU A 164 -16.12 2.58 -13.81
C LEU A 164 -16.74 3.55 -12.82
N GLY A 165 -17.00 3.13 -11.58
CA GLY A 165 -17.47 4.00 -10.50
C GLY A 165 -16.45 5.09 -10.16
N GLY A 166 -15.16 4.73 -10.05
CA GLY A 166 -14.09 5.70 -9.83
C GLY A 166 -13.97 6.72 -10.97
N LEU A 167 -13.99 6.24 -12.22
CA LEU A 167 -13.96 7.11 -13.40
C LEU A 167 -15.18 8.04 -13.48
N ALA A 168 -16.38 7.53 -13.16
CA ALA A 168 -17.58 8.33 -13.11
C ALA A 168 -17.55 9.40 -12.03
N CYS A 169 -17.01 9.08 -10.83
CA CYS A 169 -16.80 10.07 -9.78
C CYS A 169 -15.81 11.17 -10.21
N GLY A 170 -14.69 10.79 -10.83
CA GLY A 170 -13.70 11.75 -11.33
C GLY A 170 -14.30 12.70 -12.37
N TRP A 171 -15.05 12.15 -13.33
CA TRP A 171 -15.78 12.95 -14.32
C TRP A 171 -16.82 13.88 -13.67
N GLN A 172 -17.62 13.36 -12.72
CA GLN A 172 -18.61 14.15 -12.01
C GLN A 172 -18.00 15.29 -11.20
N LEU A 173 -16.83 15.06 -10.60
CA LEU A 173 -16.08 16.10 -9.88
C LEU A 173 -15.61 17.20 -10.83
N ASP A 174 -15.04 16.87 -11.99
CA ASP A 174 -14.64 17.88 -12.98
C ASP A 174 -15.83 18.73 -13.44
N GLN A 175 -17.01 18.10 -13.67
CA GLN A 175 -18.23 18.83 -14.01
C GLN A 175 -18.72 19.71 -12.85
N TRP A 176 -18.67 19.21 -11.62
CA TRP A 176 -19.13 19.95 -10.44
C TRP A 176 -18.19 21.11 -10.06
N CYS A 177 -16.91 20.95 -10.35
CA CYS A 177 -15.89 22.00 -10.13
C CYS A 177 -15.77 22.97 -11.33
N GLU A 178 -16.54 22.75 -12.41
CA GLU A 178 -16.52 23.56 -13.63
C GLU A 178 -15.13 23.67 -14.28
N HIS A 179 -14.39 22.54 -14.28
CA HIS A 179 -13.07 22.52 -14.89
C HIS A 179 -13.15 22.56 -16.42
N ASP A 180 -12.45 23.50 -17.06
CA ASP A 180 -12.27 23.56 -18.51
C ASP A 180 -11.55 22.32 -19.05
N PHE A 181 -10.66 21.74 -18.25
CA PHE A 181 -9.90 20.54 -18.58
C PHE A 181 -10.14 19.47 -17.50
N PRO A 182 -10.49 18.22 -17.87
CA PRO A 182 -10.93 17.19 -16.93
C PRO A 182 -9.75 16.61 -16.13
N VAL A 183 -9.14 17.41 -15.26
CA VAL A 183 -7.92 17.06 -14.53
C VAL A 183 -8.14 15.91 -13.54
N ILE A 184 -9.28 15.90 -12.83
CA ILE A 184 -9.57 14.86 -11.83
C ILE A 184 -9.84 13.53 -12.53
N PHE A 185 -10.60 13.55 -13.63
CA PHE A 185 -10.83 12.35 -14.45
C PHE A 185 -9.52 11.76 -14.98
N LEU A 186 -8.62 12.61 -15.48
CA LEU A 186 -7.32 12.15 -15.98
C LEU A 186 -6.42 11.60 -14.86
N LEU A 187 -6.45 12.19 -13.66
CA LEU A 187 -5.78 11.65 -12.49
C LEU A 187 -6.36 10.27 -12.11
N THR A 188 -7.67 10.09 -12.23
CA THR A 188 -8.35 8.81 -11.99
C THR A 188 -7.93 7.75 -13.00
N VAL A 189 -7.87 8.10 -14.29
CA VAL A 189 -7.37 7.22 -15.36
C VAL A 189 -5.91 6.84 -15.10
N PHE A 190 -5.06 7.81 -14.79
CA PHE A 190 -3.65 7.58 -14.51
C PHE A 190 -3.46 6.69 -13.27
N GLY A 191 -4.13 6.97 -12.17
CA GLY A 191 -4.09 6.15 -10.96
C GLY A 191 -4.57 4.71 -11.18
N SER A 192 -5.63 4.54 -11.96
CA SER A 192 -6.14 3.21 -12.36
C SER A 192 -5.13 2.45 -13.19
N TRP A 193 -4.46 3.11 -14.12
CA TRP A 193 -3.39 2.53 -14.93
C TRP A 193 -2.18 2.13 -14.07
N VAL A 194 -1.72 3.00 -13.16
CA VAL A 194 -0.63 2.67 -12.21
C VAL A 194 -1.00 1.45 -11.37
N SER A 195 -2.23 1.37 -10.86
CA SER A 195 -2.74 0.22 -10.10
C SER A 195 -2.72 -1.07 -10.92
N TYR A 196 -3.08 -0.99 -12.21
CA TYR A 196 -3.03 -2.12 -13.12
C TYR A 196 -1.59 -2.62 -13.31
N ILE A 197 -0.67 -1.76 -13.74
CA ILE A 197 0.72 -2.16 -14.02
C ILE A 197 1.49 -2.57 -12.75
N TYR A 198 1.05 -2.12 -11.57
CA TYR A 198 1.60 -2.58 -10.30
C TYR A 198 1.38 -4.09 -10.09
N SER A 199 0.19 -4.59 -10.41
CA SER A 199 -0.20 -5.99 -10.16
C SER A 199 -0.12 -6.89 -11.37
N ALA A 200 -0.42 -6.37 -12.58
CA ALA A 200 -0.59 -7.12 -13.81
C ALA A 200 0.70 -7.28 -14.63
N PRO A 201 0.89 -8.46 -15.28
CA PRO A 201 1.92 -8.60 -16.30
C PRO A 201 1.63 -7.68 -17.52
N PRO A 202 2.65 -7.26 -18.31
CA PRO A 202 4.04 -7.71 -18.22
C PRO A 202 4.89 -6.97 -17.18
N LEU A 203 4.47 -5.78 -16.72
CA LEU A 203 5.29 -4.95 -15.84
C LEU A 203 5.33 -5.48 -14.41
N LYS A 204 4.18 -5.79 -13.80
CA LYS A 204 4.06 -6.31 -12.44
C LYS A 204 5.05 -5.66 -11.46
N LEU A 205 5.00 -4.30 -11.35
CA LEU A 205 6.01 -3.50 -10.64
C LEU A 205 6.28 -3.97 -9.20
N LYS A 206 5.30 -4.57 -8.55
CA LYS A 206 5.47 -5.15 -7.21
C LYS A 206 6.53 -6.25 -7.15
N ALA A 207 6.84 -6.91 -8.26
CA ALA A 207 7.89 -7.93 -8.31
C ALA A 207 9.31 -7.35 -8.36
N GLU A 208 9.44 -6.04 -8.68
CA GLU A 208 10.73 -5.36 -8.83
C GLU A 208 11.21 -4.65 -7.54
N GLY A 209 10.78 -5.11 -6.37
CA GLY A 209 11.26 -4.62 -5.08
C GLY A 209 11.01 -3.12 -4.87
N TRP A 210 12.08 -2.31 -4.79
CA TRP A 210 12.00 -0.88 -4.48
C TRP A 210 11.14 -0.08 -5.48
N LYS A 211 11.07 -0.47 -6.74
CA LYS A 211 10.20 0.21 -7.74
C LYS A 211 8.72 0.01 -7.41
N GLY A 212 8.34 -1.20 -6.98
CA GLY A 212 6.99 -1.47 -6.50
C GLY A 212 6.65 -0.67 -5.24
N CYS A 213 7.58 -0.60 -4.29
CA CYS A 213 7.40 0.22 -3.09
C CYS A 213 7.25 1.72 -3.41
N TYR A 214 8.04 2.25 -4.37
CA TYR A 214 7.90 3.64 -4.79
C TYR A 214 6.57 3.91 -5.49
N ALA A 215 6.14 3.03 -6.39
CA ALA A 215 4.83 3.14 -7.05
C ALA A 215 3.69 3.11 -6.04
N LEU A 216 3.76 2.24 -5.03
CA LEU A 216 2.80 2.19 -3.92
C LEU A 216 2.83 3.48 -3.11
N GLY A 217 4.00 3.92 -2.66
CA GLY A 217 4.16 5.15 -1.85
C GLY A 217 3.64 6.40 -2.57
N SER A 218 3.99 6.57 -3.85
CA SER A 218 3.51 7.70 -4.66
C SER A 218 2.01 7.66 -4.88
N SER A 219 1.44 6.48 -5.14
CA SER A 219 0.00 6.32 -5.31
C SER A 219 -0.78 6.68 -4.03
N TYR A 220 -0.25 6.33 -2.86
CA TYR A 220 -0.90 6.60 -1.58
C TYR A 220 -0.77 8.06 -1.12
N ILE A 221 0.24 8.79 -1.54
CA ILE A 221 0.49 10.18 -1.12
C ILE A 221 0.13 11.16 -2.23
N ALA A 222 0.79 11.08 -3.38
CA ALA A 222 0.68 12.11 -4.41
C ALA A 222 -0.70 12.14 -5.10
N LEU A 223 -1.23 10.99 -5.53
CA LEU A 223 -2.46 10.97 -6.33
C LEU A 223 -3.69 11.48 -5.58
N PRO A 224 -4.00 11.02 -4.34
CA PRO A 224 -5.15 11.55 -3.62
C PRO A 224 -4.97 13.02 -3.21
N TRP A 225 -3.73 13.45 -2.94
CA TRP A 225 -3.44 14.86 -2.67
C TRP A 225 -3.73 15.72 -3.90
N TRP A 226 -3.27 15.30 -5.08
CA TRP A 226 -3.55 16.03 -6.34
C TRP A 226 -5.04 16.10 -6.65
N ALA A 227 -5.77 15.00 -6.44
CA ALA A 227 -7.22 15.00 -6.62
C ALA A 227 -7.93 15.95 -5.64
N GLY A 228 -7.54 15.93 -4.36
CA GLY A 228 -8.09 16.84 -3.35
C GLY A 228 -7.76 18.30 -3.66
N MET A 229 -6.54 18.59 -4.08
CA MET A 229 -6.15 19.95 -4.45
C MET A 229 -6.89 20.43 -5.71
N ALA A 230 -6.98 19.61 -6.75
CA ALA A 230 -7.70 19.94 -7.97
C ALA A 230 -9.21 20.14 -7.75
N THR A 231 -9.79 19.50 -6.73
CA THR A 231 -11.22 19.67 -6.39
C THR A 231 -11.53 21.07 -5.86
N PHE A 232 -10.58 21.73 -5.19
CA PHE A 232 -10.83 23.03 -4.51
C PHE A 232 -9.95 24.17 -5.02
N GLY A 233 -9.00 23.90 -5.92
CA GLY A 233 -8.09 24.90 -6.44
C GLY A 233 -7.34 24.40 -7.68
N GLN A 234 -6.25 25.06 -8.00
CA GLN A 234 -5.42 24.68 -9.14
C GLN A 234 -4.29 23.75 -8.71
N LEU A 235 -4.13 22.63 -9.40
CA LEU A 235 -2.99 21.74 -9.24
C LEU A 235 -1.75 22.39 -9.86
N THR A 236 -0.83 22.87 -9.05
CA THR A 236 0.39 23.55 -9.48
C THR A 236 1.58 22.59 -9.59
N PRO A 237 2.54 22.83 -10.52
CA PRO A 237 3.75 22.01 -10.64
C PRO A 237 4.55 21.93 -9.33
N ASP A 238 4.59 23.00 -8.55
CA ASP A 238 5.34 23.03 -7.28
C ASP A 238 4.79 22.02 -6.26
N VAL A 239 3.46 21.94 -6.12
CA VAL A 239 2.80 20.92 -5.26
C VAL A 239 3.01 19.52 -5.81
N MET A 240 2.98 19.36 -7.15
CA MET A 240 3.26 18.07 -7.75
C MET A 240 4.68 17.59 -7.40
N VAL A 241 5.68 18.46 -7.53
CA VAL A 241 7.06 18.15 -7.14
C VAL A 241 7.17 17.86 -5.65
N LEU A 242 6.59 18.71 -4.79
CA LEU A 242 6.62 18.55 -3.33
C LEU A 242 6.02 17.20 -2.91
N THR A 243 4.87 16.84 -3.45
CA THR A 243 4.19 15.58 -3.09
C THR A 243 4.89 14.35 -3.66
N VAL A 244 5.49 14.42 -4.86
CA VAL A 244 6.35 13.36 -5.39
C VAL A 244 7.56 13.16 -4.48
N LEU A 245 8.22 14.23 -4.05
CA LEU A 245 9.32 14.14 -3.08
C LEU A 245 8.83 13.54 -1.75
N TYR A 246 7.66 13.95 -1.25
CA TYR A 246 7.09 13.38 -0.02
C TYR A 246 6.72 11.89 -0.18
N SER A 247 6.44 11.43 -1.39
CA SER A 247 6.22 10.01 -1.69
C SER A 247 7.44 9.13 -1.40
N ILE A 248 8.64 9.74 -1.33
CA ILE A 248 9.85 9.06 -0.88
C ILE A 248 9.73 8.65 0.60
N ALA A 249 9.06 9.45 1.45
CA ALA A 249 8.73 9.03 2.81
C ALA A 249 7.74 7.85 2.82
N GLY A 250 6.78 7.84 1.89
CA GLY A 250 5.89 6.70 1.68
C GLY A 250 6.63 5.42 1.28
N LEU A 251 7.72 5.53 0.50
CA LEU A 251 8.63 4.42 0.22
C LEU A 251 9.20 3.84 1.52
N GLY A 252 9.68 4.69 2.43
CA GLY A 252 10.17 4.23 3.73
C GLY A 252 9.13 3.43 4.52
N ILE A 253 7.85 3.87 4.54
CA ILE A 253 6.76 3.15 5.21
C ILE A 253 6.47 1.81 4.52
N ALA A 254 6.44 1.78 3.19
CA ALA A 254 6.25 0.53 2.44
C ALA A 254 7.34 -0.48 2.76
N ILE A 255 8.60 -0.04 2.83
CA ILE A 255 9.76 -0.87 3.19
C ILE A 255 9.65 -1.43 4.61
N VAL A 256 9.08 -0.70 5.58
CA VAL A 256 8.85 -1.24 6.94
C VAL A 256 7.99 -2.50 6.89
N ASN A 257 7.02 -2.57 5.98
CA ASN A 257 6.20 -3.76 5.80
C ASN A 257 6.96 -4.96 5.24
N ASP A 258 8.05 -4.74 4.50
CA ASP A 258 8.85 -5.82 3.89
C ASP A 258 9.67 -6.59 4.92
N PHE A 259 9.96 -6.00 6.09
CA PHE A 259 10.78 -6.66 7.13
C PHE A 259 10.11 -7.90 7.74
N LYS A 260 8.79 -7.97 7.77
CA LYS A 260 8.06 -9.16 8.25
C LYS A 260 7.90 -10.25 7.20
N SER A 261 8.14 -9.95 5.92
CA SER A 261 7.92 -10.86 4.78
C SER A 261 9.22 -11.38 4.15
N ILE A 262 10.39 -11.11 4.71
CA ILE A 262 11.72 -11.43 4.15
C ILE A 262 11.84 -12.89 3.68
N GLU A 263 11.36 -13.85 4.50
CA GLU A 263 11.46 -15.28 4.16
C GLU A 263 10.53 -15.63 2.98
N GLY A 264 9.32 -15.11 2.99
CA GLY A 264 8.36 -15.28 1.89
C GLY A 264 8.84 -14.62 0.61
N ASP A 265 9.33 -13.39 0.70
CA ASP A 265 9.86 -12.63 -0.44
C ASP A 265 11.05 -13.38 -1.09
N ARG A 266 11.97 -13.89 -0.26
CA ARG A 266 13.12 -14.69 -0.72
C ARG A 266 12.68 -15.99 -1.39
N ALA A 267 11.71 -16.69 -0.83
CA ALA A 267 11.19 -17.94 -1.39
C ALA A 267 10.49 -17.72 -2.75
N LEU A 268 9.89 -16.56 -2.95
CA LEU A 268 9.22 -16.16 -4.20
C LEU A 268 10.14 -15.44 -5.19
N GLY A 269 11.43 -15.26 -4.87
CA GLY A 269 12.41 -14.57 -5.72
C GLY A 269 12.20 -13.05 -5.79
N LEU A 270 11.41 -12.46 -4.87
CA LEU A 270 11.17 -11.02 -4.80
C LEU A 270 12.41 -10.31 -4.23
N GLN A 271 12.73 -9.16 -4.79
CA GLN A 271 13.87 -8.33 -4.40
C GLN A 271 13.43 -7.14 -3.54
N SER A 272 12.72 -7.43 -2.43
CA SER A 272 12.44 -6.38 -1.45
C SER A 272 13.72 -5.82 -0.84
N LEU A 273 13.68 -4.61 -0.29
CA LEU A 273 14.90 -3.94 0.18
C LEU A 273 15.67 -4.77 1.22
N PRO A 274 15.02 -5.38 2.25
CA PRO A 274 15.73 -6.22 3.20
C PRO A 274 16.27 -7.53 2.59
N VAL A 275 15.66 -8.06 1.51
CA VAL A 275 16.20 -9.23 0.78
C VAL A 275 17.42 -8.84 -0.03
N ALA A 276 17.38 -7.70 -0.73
CA ALA A 276 18.46 -7.25 -1.62
C ALA A 276 19.69 -6.75 -0.87
N PHE A 277 19.51 -5.98 0.21
CA PHE A 277 20.62 -5.30 0.93
C PHE A 277 20.91 -5.86 2.33
N GLY A 278 20.10 -6.81 2.80
CA GLY A 278 20.16 -7.33 4.17
C GLY A 278 19.49 -6.38 5.18
N VAL A 279 19.06 -6.96 6.32
CA VAL A 279 18.28 -6.28 7.36
C VAL A 279 18.98 -5.02 7.89
N GLU A 280 20.29 -5.12 8.15
CA GLU A 280 21.06 -4.02 8.75
C GLU A 280 21.14 -2.78 7.86
N LYS A 281 21.40 -2.94 6.57
CA LYS A 281 21.45 -1.81 5.64
C LYS A 281 20.04 -1.29 5.33
N ALA A 282 19.09 -2.19 5.13
CA ALA A 282 17.72 -1.84 4.80
C ALA A 282 17.08 -0.98 5.89
N LYS A 283 17.24 -1.30 7.18
CA LYS A 283 16.66 -0.49 8.27
C LYS A 283 17.17 0.95 8.28
N TRP A 284 18.48 1.16 8.02
CA TRP A 284 19.05 2.51 7.96
C TRP A 284 18.62 3.27 6.70
N ILE A 285 18.50 2.60 5.55
CA ILE A 285 17.95 3.20 4.34
C ILE A 285 16.51 3.65 4.60
N THR A 286 15.70 2.80 5.26
CA THR A 286 14.30 3.09 5.58
C THR A 286 14.16 4.35 6.44
N VAL A 287 14.82 4.40 7.61
CA VAL A 287 14.69 5.56 8.50
C VAL A 287 15.33 6.81 7.89
N GLY A 288 16.49 6.68 7.25
CA GLY A 288 17.15 7.79 6.57
C GLY A 288 16.31 8.41 5.45
N THR A 289 15.59 7.57 4.69
CA THR A 289 14.68 8.04 3.65
C THR A 289 13.52 8.83 4.24
N ILE A 290 12.89 8.32 5.30
CA ILE A 290 11.76 9.00 5.96
C ILE A 290 12.23 10.33 6.55
N ASP A 291 13.32 10.32 7.33
CA ASP A 291 13.79 11.50 8.07
C ASP A 291 14.31 12.58 7.13
N ALA A 292 15.16 12.21 6.18
CA ALA A 292 15.70 13.15 5.20
C ALA A 292 14.61 13.88 4.42
N THR A 293 13.56 13.15 4.01
CA THR A 293 12.45 13.74 3.26
C THR A 293 11.66 14.72 4.13
N GLN A 294 11.32 14.34 5.35
CA GLN A 294 10.55 15.20 6.24
C GLN A 294 11.33 16.44 6.69
N LEU A 295 12.63 16.26 6.98
CA LEU A 295 13.51 17.40 7.31
C LEU A 295 13.65 18.34 6.12
N PHE A 296 13.79 17.79 4.90
CA PHE A 296 13.83 18.60 3.69
C PHE A 296 12.55 19.46 3.55
N VAL A 297 11.37 18.85 3.73
CA VAL A 297 10.10 19.59 3.67
C VAL A 297 10.01 20.65 4.77
N ALA A 298 10.43 20.33 6.00
CA ALA A 298 10.42 21.30 7.09
C ALA A 298 11.32 22.52 6.80
N PHE A 299 12.53 22.30 6.27
CA PHE A 299 13.42 23.39 5.85
C PHE A 299 12.90 24.14 4.61
N TYR A 300 12.28 23.46 3.67
CA TYR A 300 11.66 24.07 2.52
C TYR A 300 10.54 25.04 2.94
N LEU A 301 9.65 24.62 3.84
CA LEU A 301 8.58 25.47 4.39
C LEU A 301 9.16 26.71 5.06
N ARG A 302 10.24 26.57 5.81
CA ARG A 302 10.94 27.71 6.41
C ARG A 302 11.50 28.65 5.33
N GLY A 303 12.04 28.09 4.25
CA GLY A 303 12.59 28.87 3.12
C GLY A 303 11.56 29.70 2.37
N ILE A 304 10.30 29.28 2.37
CA ILE A 304 9.19 30.03 1.75
C ILE A 304 8.43 30.92 2.75
N GLY A 305 8.92 31.06 3.99
CA GLY A 305 8.35 31.95 5.01
C GLY A 305 7.29 31.30 5.92
N GLU A 306 7.06 29.99 5.80
CA GLU A 306 6.08 29.23 6.60
C GLU A 306 6.71 28.70 7.91
N ASP A 307 7.30 29.61 8.72
CA ASP A 307 8.02 29.27 9.95
C ASP A 307 7.18 28.51 10.98
N PHE A 308 5.91 28.88 11.14
CA PHE A 308 5.01 28.20 12.05
C PHE A 308 4.87 26.72 11.72
N TYR A 309 4.53 26.40 10.48
CA TYR A 309 4.33 25.02 10.02
C TYR A 309 5.64 24.25 9.97
N SER A 310 6.76 24.90 9.62
CA SER A 310 8.09 24.31 9.74
C SER A 310 8.37 23.85 11.17
N ASN A 311 8.10 24.68 12.17
CA ASN A 311 8.27 24.31 13.58
C ASN A 311 7.33 23.19 14.01
N VAL A 312 6.08 23.17 13.53
CA VAL A 312 5.14 22.05 13.74
C VAL A 312 5.73 20.76 13.19
N LEU A 313 6.29 20.76 11.98
CA LEU A 313 6.93 19.58 11.41
C LEU A 313 8.11 19.10 12.26
N PHE A 314 9.00 19.97 12.72
CA PHE A 314 10.10 19.56 13.62
C PHE A 314 9.57 18.92 14.91
N CYS A 315 8.49 19.46 15.49
CA CYS A 315 7.84 18.87 16.66
C CYS A 315 7.23 17.48 16.38
N LEU A 316 6.76 17.22 15.15
CA LEU A 316 6.22 15.91 14.74
C LEU A 316 7.32 14.92 14.38
N ILE A 317 8.42 15.37 13.78
CA ILE A 317 9.56 14.52 13.40
C ILE A 317 10.30 13.97 14.64
N ALA A 318 10.48 14.78 15.68
CA ALA A 318 11.24 14.39 16.86
C ALA A 318 10.73 13.10 17.55
N PRO A 319 9.42 12.96 17.90
CA PRO A 319 8.91 11.72 18.49
C PRO A 319 8.92 10.54 17.50
N GLN A 320 8.84 10.79 16.19
CA GLN A 320 8.99 9.76 15.18
C GLN A 320 10.41 9.19 15.16
N ILE A 321 11.44 10.03 15.17
CA ILE A 321 12.84 9.61 15.30
C ILE A 321 13.05 8.84 16.61
N PHE A 322 12.47 9.30 17.72
CA PHE A 322 12.54 8.57 18.99
C PHE A 322 11.93 7.15 18.85
N ALA A 323 10.79 7.02 18.18
CA ALA A 323 10.17 5.70 17.93
C ALA A 323 11.04 4.80 17.05
N GLN A 324 11.77 5.35 16.06
CA GLN A 324 12.74 4.61 15.25
C GLN A 324 13.85 3.99 16.11
N PHE A 325 14.49 4.80 16.96
CA PHE A 325 15.55 4.31 17.85
C PHE A 325 15.06 3.35 18.93
N LYS A 326 13.83 3.55 19.42
CA LYS A 326 13.25 2.73 20.49
C LYS A 326 12.73 1.37 19.99
N PHE A 327 12.12 1.33 18.82
CA PHE A 327 11.41 0.14 18.33
C PHE A 327 12.04 -0.45 17.07
N PHE A 328 12.23 0.35 16.01
CA PHE A 328 12.56 -0.16 14.69
C PHE A 328 14.03 -0.56 14.54
N LEU A 329 14.96 0.32 14.89
CA LEU A 329 16.38 0.09 14.71
C LEU A 329 16.95 -1.09 15.53
N PRO A 330 16.46 -1.34 16.77
CA PRO A 330 16.91 -2.50 17.53
C PRO A 330 16.50 -3.85 16.91
N ASP A 331 15.26 -3.96 16.46
CA ASP A 331 14.72 -5.19 15.86
C ASP A 331 13.56 -4.85 14.90
N PRO A 332 13.85 -4.58 13.62
CA PRO A 332 12.85 -4.17 12.66
C PRO A 332 11.85 -5.28 12.30
N ILE A 333 12.21 -6.56 12.47
CA ILE A 333 11.35 -7.69 12.16
C ILE A 333 10.29 -7.88 13.24
N LYS A 334 10.69 -7.80 14.51
CA LYS A 334 9.81 -8.02 15.65
C LYS A 334 8.92 -6.82 15.98
N ASN A 335 9.41 -5.62 15.72
CA ASN A 335 8.80 -4.38 16.17
C ASN A 335 8.23 -3.53 15.02
N ASP A 336 8.11 -4.05 13.79
CA ASP A 336 7.54 -3.36 12.63
C ASP A 336 6.16 -2.73 12.95
N VAL A 337 5.24 -3.53 13.49
CA VAL A 337 3.89 -3.07 13.86
C VAL A 337 3.92 -2.03 14.99
N LYS A 338 4.77 -2.25 16.02
CA LYS A 338 4.90 -1.29 17.12
C LYS A 338 5.46 0.04 16.66
N TYR A 339 6.45 0.00 15.77
CA TYR A 339 7.02 1.19 15.18
C TYR A 339 5.98 1.93 14.34
N GLN A 340 5.28 1.22 13.45
CA GLN A 340 4.23 1.83 12.63
C GLN A 340 3.16 2.50 13.51
N ALA A 341 2.64 1.81 14.51
CA ALA A 341 1.65 2.36 15.40
C ALA A 341 2.13 3.60 16.17
N ALA A 342 3.43 3.65 16.53
CA ALA A 342 4.01 4.76 17.27
C ALA A 342 4.42 5.94 16.38
N ALA A 343 4.86 5.70 15.15
CA ALA A 343 5.45 6.70 14.26
C ALA A 343 4.50 7.24 13.18
N GLN A 344 3.62 6.38 12.65
CA GLN A 344 2.70 6.77 11.56
C GLN A 344 1.82 7.99 11.87
N PRO A 345 1.23 8.16 13.08
CA PRO A 345 0.42 9.34 13.36
C PRO A 345 1.18 10.64 13.12
N PHE A 346 2.44 10.71 13.52
CA PHE A 346 3.26 11.90 13.34
C PHE A 346 3.54 12.22 11.88
N LEU A 347 3.81 11.18 11.04
CA LEU A 347 3.95 11.36 9.60
C LEU A 347 2.63 11.84 8.97
N VAL A 348 1.51 11.23 9.33
CA VAL A 348 0.18 11.55 8.81
C VAL A 348 -0.21 12.99 9.13
N PHE A 349 0.02 13.44 10.37
CA PHE A 349 -0.20 14.85 10.74
C PHE A 349 0.83 15.79 10.10
N GLY A 350 2.06 15.33 9.84
CA GLY A 350 3.06 16.08 9.08
C GLY A 350 2.61 16.37 7.65
N LEU A 351 1.98 15.39 6.98
CA LEU A 351 1.37 15.59 5.66
C LEU A 351 0.30 16.68 5.70
N LEU A 352 -0.60 16.65 6.69
CA LEU A 352 -1.64 17.67 6.82
C LEU A 352 -1.06 19.05 7.13
N ALA A 353 -0.08 19.13 8.03
CA ALA A 353 0.61 20.39 8.35
C ALA A 353 1.28 20.99 7.11
N THR A 354 1.86 20.15 6.25
CA THR A 354 2.44 20.58 4.96
C THR A 354 1.35 21.08 4.00
N GLY A 355 0.20 20.42 3.95
CA GLY A 355 -0.95 20.88 3.15
C GLY A 355 -1.46 22.25 3.62
N LEU A 356 -1.65 22.42 4.94
CA LEU A 356 -2.08 23.69 5.52
C LEU A 356 -1.06 24.82 5.29
N ALA A 357 0.24 24.51 5.40
CA ALA A 357 1.32 25.46 5.10
C ALA A 357 1.23 25.94 3.65
N TRP A 358 1.07 25.02 2.72
CA TRP A 358 0.99 25.37 1.31
C TRP A 358 -0.25 26.22 1.01
N GLY A 359 -1.43 25.83 1.54
CA GLY A 359 -2.65 26.61 1.37
C GLY A 359 -2.55 28.02 1.96
N HIS A 360 -1.89 28.17 3.12
CA HIS A 360 -1.60 29.47 3.69
C HIS A 360 -0.66 30.30 2.80
N HIS A 361 0.41 29.68 2.29
CA HIS A 361 1.36 30.33 1.40
C HIS A 361 0.70 30.84 0.11
N VAL A 362 -0.15 30.01 -0.54
CA VAL A 362 -0.90 30.40 -1.73
C VAL A 362 -1.78 31.62 -1.47
N ASN A 363 -2.50 31.65 -0.34
CA ASN A 363 -3.33 32.77 0.04
C ASN A 363 -2.53 34.04 0.32
N MET A 364 -1.34 33.93 0.92
CA MET A 364 -0.45 35.05 1.13
C MET A 364 0.10 35.65 -0.16
N LEU A 365 0.35 34.82 -1.19
CA LEU A 365 0.79 35.28 -2.52
C LEU A 365 -0.33 35.94 -3.33
N ALA A 366 -1.59 35.61 -3.04
CA ALA A 366 -2.77 36.16 -3.69
C ALA A 366 -3.28 37.46 -3.07
N ALA A 367 -2.87 37.79 -1.85
CA ALA A 367 -3.23 39.00 -1.11
C ALA A 367 -2.29 40.16 -1.43
#